data_c0ba09f015d847c65ae2983f19477108
#
_entry.id   c0ba09f015d847c65ae2983f19477108
#
_cell.length_a   1.000
_cell.length_b   1.000
_cell.length_c   1.000
_cell.angle_alpha   90.00
_cell.angle_beta   90.00
_cell.angle_gamma   90.00
#
_symmetry.space_group_name_H-M   'P 1'
#
loop_
_entity.id
_entity.type
_entity.pdbx_description
1 polymer ?
#
loop_
_entity_poly.entity_id
_entity_poly.type
_entity_poly.pdbx_seq_one_letter_code
_entity_poly.pdbx_strand_id
1 'polypeptide(L)'
;MIDPGALIEDLQAFVRCPSVTGDERAMAELFAERADALGLEASVVEYDLEAVRAAPGYPGEEAPRDELVGAVAVRRGSDPHAPRLAFNGHIDVVNEGGEQWTHGPWSGAREGGFVYGRGSVDMKAGVAAALHAAAAVERPRGDVVVVATPSEEDGGLGTFAALEREHDFAGCLIPEPTGFELICAQAGALTFAGVVHGRAAHAALRLEGESAIDRYVPFHLALQEHERRLNSDVAHELMRRHELPYPLMVGRVAAGRWSSQVPDRLEFEGRLGVPIGTAVEDARAELEAIAASHGIELTWNGGQFAPAETDPRHPFVRSVAAAAAAELRFAPPLTGAPYGSDMRLWAAGGIPCAMLGTRGIERAHGVDERVAEEEVVQLARILERVAVSFGR
;
A
#
# COMPACT_ATOMS: atom_id res chain seq x y z
N MET A 1 -6.84 27.19 -8.71
CA MET A 1 -8.08 26.73 -8.06
C MET A 1 -8.50 25.42 -8.70
N ILE A 2 -8.85 24.42 -7.92
CA ILE A 2 -9.24 23.09 -8.40
C ILE A 2 -10.59 23.17 -9.10
N ASP A 3 -10.67 22.60 -10.32
CA ASP A 3 -11.92 22.36 -11.04
C ASP A 3 -12.47 20.98 -10.67
N PRO A 4 -13.60 20.90 -9.94
CA PRO A 4 -14.17 19.61 -9.54
C PRO A 4 -14.59 18.72 -10.71
N GLY A 5 -15.05 19.33 -11.82
CA GLY A 5 -15.48 18.59 -13.01
C GLY A 5 -14.31 17.88 -13.67
N ALA A 6 -13.24 18.63 -13.97
CA ALA A 6 -12.02 18.10 -14.57
C ALA A 6 -11.36 17.03 -13.68
N LEU A 7 -11.31 17.26 -12.36
CA LEU A 7 -10.76 16.27 -11.41
C LEU A 7 -11.52 14.93 -11.49
N ILE A 8 -12.86 14.95 -11.49
CA ILE A 8 -13.66 13.72 -11.55
C ILE A 8 -13.56 13.06 -12.93
N GLU A 9 -13.46 13.84 -14.02
CA GLU A 9 -13.24 13.31 -15.37
C GLU A 9 -11.89 12.59 -15.48
N ASP A 10 -10.82 13.13 -14.87
CA ASP A 10 -9.51 12.47 -14.82
C ASP A 10 -9.54 11.21 -13.96
N LEU A 11 -10.19 11.24 -12.79
CA LEU A 11 -10.40 10.03 -11.99
C LEU A 11 -11.15 8.94 -12.79
N GLN A 12 -12.21 9.30 -13.51
CA GLN A 12 -12.91 8.35 -14.36
C GLN A 12 -12.02 7.78 -15.47
N ALA A 13 -11.15 8.60 -16.07
CA ALA A 13 -10.19 8.17 -17.08
C ALA A 13 -9.17 7.18 -16.47
N PHE A 14 -8.65 7.46 -15.28
CA PHE A 14 -7.74 6.59 -14.57
C PHE A 14 -8.38 5.25 -14.20
N VAL A 15 -9.62 5.24 -13.73
CA VAL A 15 -10.37 4.01 -13.44
C VAL A 15 -10.62 3.18 -14.71
N ARG A 16 -10.89 3.83 -15.85
CA ARG A 16 -11.10 3.15 -17.14
C ARG A 16 -9.82 2.57 -17.74
N CYS A 17 -8.66 2.98 -17.27
CA CYS A 17 -7.38 2.42 -17.67
C CYS A 17 -7.03 1.26 -16.71
N PRO A 18 -7.15 0.00 -17.14
CA PRO A 18 -6.65 -1.12 -16.35
C PRO A 18 -5.17 -0.95 -16.08
N SER A 19 -4.76 -1.24 -14.86
CA SER A 19 -3.36 -1.22 -14.44
C SER A 19 -3.16 -2.23 -13.34
N VAL A 20 -3.54 -3.48 -13.62
CA VAL A 20 -3.32 -4.56 -12.67
C VAL A 20 -1.82 -4.67 -12.41
N THR A 21 -1.45 -4.88 -11.14
CA THR A 21 -0.06 -4.97 -10.69
C THR A 21 0.76 -5.86 -11.63
N GLY A 22 1.80 -5.29 -12.23
CA GLY A 22 2.63 -5.89 -13.28
C GLY A 22 2.32 -5.39 -14.70
N ASP A 23 1.25 -4.60 -14.92
CA ASP A 23 0.85 -4.04 -16.22
C ASP A 23 0.44 -2.56 -16.06
N GLU A 24 1.36 -1.70 -15.62
CA GLU A 24 1.09 -0.31 -15.25
C GLU A 24 1.41 0.73 -16.33
N ARG A 25 2.10 0.34 -17.42
CA ARG A 25 2.60 1.29 -18.46
C ARG A 25 1.53 2.22 -19.01
N ALA A 26 0.38 1.67 -19.40
CA ALA A 26 -0.71 2.46 -19.97
C ALA A 26 -1.22 3.53 -18.99
N MET A 27 -1.25 3.21 -17.70
CA MET A 27 -1.68 4.16 -16.66
C MET A 27 -0.62 5.23 -16.41
N ALA A 28 0.67 4.88 -16.43
CA ALA A 28 1.77 5.84 -16.32
C ALA A 28 1.78 6.85 -17.48
N GLU A 29 1.54 6.37 -18.70
CA GLU A 29 1.42 7.21 -19.90
C GLU A 29 0.20 8.14 -19.82
N LEU A 30 -0.96 7.62 -19.42
CA LEU A 30 -2.18 8.41 -19.21
C LEU A 30 -1.98 9.48 -18.13
N PHE A 31 -1.35 9.11 -17.00
CA PHE A 31 -1.02 10.07 -15.94
C PHE A 31 -0.16 11.22 -16.47
N ALA A 32 0.90 10.92 -17.22
CA ALA A 32 1.80 11.94 -17.80
C ALA A 32 1.05 12.83 -18.80
N GLU A 33 0.18 12.28 -19.66
CA GLU A 33 -0.67 13.05 -20.58
C GLU A 33 -1.58 14.03 -19.81
N ARG A 34 -2.24 13.58 -18.73
CA ARG A 34 -3.12 14.44 -17.94
C ARG A 34 -2.33 15.50 -17.17
N ALA A 35 -1.15 15.17 -16.67
CA ALA A 35 -0.27 16.12 -16.02
C ALA A 35 0.18 17.25 -16.94
N ASP A 36 0.60 16.92 -18.17
CA ASP A 36 0.97 17.91 -19.20
C ASP A 36 -0.22 18.81 -19.55
N ALA A 37 -1.41 18.23 -19.72
CA ALA A 37 -2.65 18.99 -19.99
C ALA A 37 -3.01 19.98 -18.86
N LEU A 38 -2.63 19.67 -17.63
CA LEU A 38 -2.79 20.55 -16.45
C LEU A 38 -1.62 21.54 -16.30
N GLY A 39 -0.65 21.53 -17.20
CA GLY A 39 0.49 22.45 -17.21
C GLY A 39 1.57 22.13 -16.17
N LEU A 40 1.74 20.87 -15.84
CA LEU A 40 2.87 20.35 -15.07
C LEU A 40 3.97 19.85 -16.01
N GLU A 41 5.20 19.82 -15.54
CA GLU A 41 6.28 19.13 -16.25
C GLU A 41 6.17 17.64 -15.95
N ALA A 42 5.75 16.81 -16.92
CA ALA A 42 5.53 15.40 -16.71
C ALA A 42 6.47 14.51 -17.52
N SER A 43 6.72 13.31 -17.01
CA SER A 43 7.46 12.28 -17.71
C SER A 43 7.06 10.89 -17.24
N VAL A 44 7.00 9.96 -18.19
CA VAL A 44 7.00 8.52 -17.89
C VAL A 44 8.42 8.12 -17.48
N VAL A 45 8.53 7.29 -16.47
CA VAL A 45 9.81 6.83 -15.90
C VAL A 45 9.89 5.33 -16.00
N GLU A 46 10.85 4.85 -16.74
CA GLU A 46 11.21 3.42 -16.77
C GLU A 46 12.35 3.18 -15.78
N TYR A 47 12.14 2.19 -14.91
CA TYR A 47 13.15 1.77 -13.94
C TYR A 47 13.83 0.49 -14.42
N ASP A 48 15.11 0.35 -14.12
CA ASP A 48 15.86 -0.88 -14.40
C ASP A 48 15.43 -1.97 -13.40
N LEU A 49 14.50 -2.84 -13.81
CA LEU A 49 13.92 -3.88 -12.98
C LEU A 49 14.96 -4.86 -12.44
N GLU A 50 15.97 -5.21 -13.23
CA GLU A 50 17.04 -6.12 -12.81
C GLU A 50 17.94 -5.46 -11.77
N ALA A 51 18.24 -4.18 -11.91
CA ALA A 51 18.98 -3.42 -10.92
C ALA A 51 18.18 -3.28 -9.60
N VAL A 52 16.86 -3.06 -9.68
CA VAL A 52 15.96 -3.00 -8.51
C VAL A 52 15.95 -4.34 -7.77
N ARG A 53 15.82 -5.46 -8.50
CA ARG A 53 15.85 -6.82 -7.92
C ARG A 53 17.17 -7.16 -7.25
N ALA A 54 18.28 -6.63 -7.77
CA ALA A 54 19.62 -6.86 -7.23
C ALA A 54 20.02 -5.89 -6.11
N ALA A 55 19.23 -4.84 -5.86
CA ALA A 55 19.58 -3.80 -4.90
C ALA A 55 19.49 -4.28 -3.45
N PRO A 56 20.40 -3.84 -2.57
CA PRO A 56 20.23 -4.02 -1.13
C PRO A 56 18.92 -3.38 -0.66
N GLY A 57 18.12 -4.10 0.13
CA GLY A 57 16.83 -3.60 0.60
C GLY A 57 15.68 -3.82 -0.38
N TYR A 58 15.88 -4.64 -1.43
CA TYR A 58 14.82 -5.08 -2.32
C TYR A 58 13.55 -5.48 -1.56
N PRO A 59 12.39 -4.84 -1.83
CA PRO A 59 11.21 -4.96 -0.99
C PRO A 59 10.34 -6.19 -1.27
N GLY A 60 10.75 -7.03 -2.23
CA GLY A 60 9.96 -8.18 -2.69
C GLY A 60 8.93 -7.81 -3.77
N GLU A 61 8.40 -8.85 -4.44
CA GLU A 61 7.33 -8.74 -5.44
C GLU A 61 6.49 -10.02 -5.45
N GLU A 62 5.23 -9.95 -5.87
CA GLU A 62 4.33 -11.10 -5.99
C GLU A 62 3.86 -11.29 -7.43
N ALA A 63 3.56 -10.20 -8.14
CA ALA A 63 3.10 -10.26 -9.51
C ALA A 63 4.26 -10.43 -10.49
N PRO A 64 4.14 -11.33 -11.49
CA PRO A 64 5.12 -11.43 -12.56
C PRO A 64 5.11 -10.14 -13.39
N ARG A 65 6.30 -9.64 -13.73
CA ARG A 65 6.47 -8.45 -14.55
C ARG A 65 7.74 -8.51 -15.39
N ASP A 66 7.68 -7.89 -16.57
CA ASP A 66 8.79 -7.76 -17.50
C ASP A 66 9.36 -6.31 -17.49
N GLU A 67 8.63 -5.38 -16.92
CA GLU A 67 9.00 -3.97 -16.83
C GLU A 67 8.54 -3.34 -15.51
N LEU A 68 9.10 -2.18 -15.17
CA LEU A 68 8.71 -1.37 -14.04
C LEU A 68 8.59 0.08 -14.50
N VAL A 69 7.36 0.57 -14.66
CA VAL A 69 7.08 1.86 -15.29
C VAL A 69 6.15 2.70 -14.43
N GLY A 70 6.63 3.86 -14.02
CA GLY A 70 5.86 4.87 -13.31
C GLY A 70 5.84 6.19 -14.06
N ALA A 71 5.39 7.25 -13.40
CA ALA A 71 5.42 8.61 -13.94
C ALA A 71 5.67 9.63 -12.84
N VAL A 72 6.19 10.79 -13.24
CA VAL A 72 6.44 11.93 -12.33
C VAL A 72 5.88 13.18 -12.98
N ALA A 73 5.20 14.01 -12.17
CA ALA A 73 4.73 15.33 -12.57
C ALA A 73 5.23 16.40 -11.59
N VAL A 74 5.75 17.52 -12.09
CA VAL A 74 6.41 18.55 -11.28
C VAL A 74 5.74 19.91 -11.50
N ARG A 75 5.28 20.52 -10.42
CA ARG A 75 5.05 21.96 -10.35
C ARG A 75 6.31 22.64 -9.83
N ARG A 76 7.01 23.36 -10.69
CA ARG A 76 8.24 24.05 -10.33
C ARG A 76 8.00 25.14 -9.29
N GLY A 77 8.88 25.17 -8.31
CA GLY A 77 8.95 26.19 -7.30
C GLY A 77 9.63 27.48 -7.78
N SER A 78 9.44 28.55 -7.02
CA SER A 78 10.09 29.85 -7.28
C SER A 78 11.53 29.94 -6.74
N ASP A 79 11.92 29.03 -5.86
CA ASP A 79 13.25 28.94 -5.25
C ASP A 79 13.76 27.50 -5.37
N PRO A 80 14.78 27.25 -6.23
CA PRO A 80 15.32 25.92 -6.46
C PRO A 80 16.06 25.32 -5.24
N HIS A 81 16.31 26.12 -4.20
CA HIS A 81 16.93 25.66 -2.96
C HIS A 81 15.91 25.46 -1.83
N ALA A 82 14.65 25.75 -2.08
CA ALA A 82 13.59 25.52 -1.09
C ALA A 82 13.25 24.03 -0.94
N PRO A 83 12.75 23.62 0.24
CA PRO A 83 12.34 22.25 0.48
C PRO A 83 11.31 21.75 -0.54
N ARG A 84 11.51 20.57 -1.08
CA ARG A 84 10.64 19.92 -2.05
C ARG A 84 9.60 19.04 -1.33
N LEU A 85 8.37 19.06 -1.83
CA LEU A 85 7.26 18.26 -1.34
C LEU A 85 6.94 17.15 -2.34
N ALA A 86 6.80 15.91 -1.86
CA ALA A 86 6.27 14.82 -2.65
C ALA A 86 4.80 14.53 -2.28
N PHE A 87 3.98 14.26 -3.31
CA PHE A 87 2.77 13.48 -3.21
C PHE A 87 3.05 12.15 -3.91
N ASN A 88 3.05 11.05 -3.16
CA ASN A 88 3.26 9.73 -3.75
C ASN A 88 1.94 8.98 -3.79
N GLY A 89 1.65 8.32 -4.90
CA GLY A 89 0.50 7.45 -5.03
C GLY A 89 0.75 6.33 -6.02
N HIS A 90 0.27 5.15 -5.70
CA HIS A 90 0.41 4.02 -6.60
C HIS A 90 -0.63 4.06 -7.73
N ILE A 91 -0.22 3.58 -8.89
CA ILE A 91 -1.07 3.51 -10.10
C ILE A 91 -1.50 2.09 -10.44
N ASP A 92 -0.89 1.11 -9.80
CA ASP A 92 -1.32 -0.28 -9.88
C ASP A 92 -2.56 -0.53 -9.04
N VAL A 93 -3.23 -1.63 -9.33
CA VAL A 93 -4.41 -2.10 -8.60
C VAL A 93 -4.41 -3.62 -8.57
N VAL A 94 -5.00 -4.24 -7.55
CA VAL A 94 -5.25 -5.69 -7.55
C VAL A 94 -6.21 -6.07 -8.67
N ASN A 95 -6.22 -7.35 -9.06
CA ASN A 95 -7.15 -7.84 -10.08
C ASN A 95 -8.60 -7.63 -9.67
N GLU A 96 -9.50 -7.65 -10.66
CA GLU A 96 -10.94 -7.41 -10.49
C GLU A 96 -11.69 -8.52 -9.74
N GLY A 97 -11.04 -9.69 -9.56
CA GLY A 97 -11.70 -10.87 -9.00
C GLY A 97 -12.62 -11.57 -9.97
N GLY A 98 -13.24 -12.67 -9.51
CA GLY A 98 -14.15 -13.50 -10.32
C GLY A 98 -15.64 -13.20 -10.08
N GLU A 99 -15.98 -12.24 -9.25
CA GLU A 99 -17.35 -11.92 -8.88
C GLU A 99 -18.00 -10.93 -9.85
N GLN A 100 -19.33 -10.86 -9.84
CA GLN A 100 -20.07 -10.00 -10.75
C GLN A 100 -20.13 -8.56 -10.19
N TRP A 101 -19.67 -7.59 -10.98
CA TRP A 101 -19.75 -6.16 -10.68
C TRP A 101 -21.05 -5.54 -11.20
N THR A 102 -21.62 -4.60 -10.46
CA THR A 102 -22.82 -3.84 -10.88
C THR A 102 -22.50 -2.93 -12.06
N HIS A 103 -21.37 -2.23 -12.06
CA HIS A 103 -20.98 -1.29 -13.12
C HIS A 103 -19.78 -1.75 -13.96
N GLY A 104 -19.22 -2.92 -13.67
CA GLY A 104 -17.98 -3.38 -14.27
C GLY A 104 -16.72 -2.71 -13.68
N PRO A 105 -15.62 -3.48 -13.52
CA PRO A 105 -14.43 -3.02 -12.79
C PRO A 105 -13.72 -1.84 -13.43
N TRP A 106 -13.79 -1.71 -14.74
CA TRP A 106 -13.12 -0.65 -15.52
C TRP A 106 -14.10 0.34 -16.12
N SER A 107 -15.30 0.50 -15.53
CA SER A 107 -16.33 1.36 -16.10
C SER A 107 -16.05 2.84 -15.88
N GLY A 108 -15.47 3.22 -14.75
CA GLY A 108 -15.43 4.61 -14.30
C GLY A 108 -16.83 5.22 -14.24
N ALA A 109 -17.86 4.40 -13.96
CA ALA A 109 -19.23 4.84 -13.93
C ALA A 109 -19.44 5.91 -12.84
N ARG A 110 -20.29 6.89 -13.15
CA ARG A 110 -20.62 7.96 -12.23
C ARG A 110 -22.10 7.90 -11.91
N GLU A 111 -22.45 7.56 -10.68
CA GLU A 111 -23.83 7.44 -10.22
C GLU A 111 -23.96 7.79 -8.74
N GLY A 112 -25.03 8.52 -8.39
CA GLY A 112 -25.36 8.84 -7.00
C GLY A 112 -24.31 9.65 -6.24
N GLY A 113 -23.43 10.39 -6.95
CA GLY A 113 -22.31 11.13 -6.34
C GLY A 113 -21.07 10.29 -6.08
N PHE A 114 -20.97 9.11 -6.72
CA PHE A 114 -19.83 8.22 -6.62
C PHE A 114 -19.22 7.92 -7.99
N VAL A 115 -17.91 7.67 -8.01
CA VAL A 115 -17.18 7.06 -9.13
C VAL A 115 -16.92 5.59 -8.79
N TYR A 116 -17.34 4.69 -9.67
CA TYR A 116 -17.26 3.24 -9.51
C TYR A 116 -16.13 2.62 -10.33
N GLY A 117 -15.48 1.64 -9.78
CA GLY A 117 -14.52 0.76 -10.46
C GLY A 117 -13.30 0.45 -9.62
N ARG A 118 -12.55 -0.56 -10.03
CA ARG A 118 -11.30 -0.99 -9.37
C ARG A 118 -10.29 0.14 -9.34
N GLY A 119 -9.70 0.37 -8.16
CA GLY A 119 -8.75 1.46 -7.93
C GLY A 119 -9.42 2.82 -7.71
N SER A 120 -10.75 2.93 -7.75
CA SER A 120 -11.42 4.20 -7.49
C SER A 120 -11.19 4.70 -6.06
N VAL A 121 -11.09 3.80 -5.08
CA VAL A 121 -10.71 4.09 -3.69
C VAL A 121 -9.21 3.92 -3.50
N ASP A 122 -8.65 2.82 -3.95
CA ASP A 122 -7.29 2.37 -3.70
C ASP A 122 -6.49 2.31 -5.01
N MET A 123 -5.68 3.37 -5.34
CA MET A 123 -5.76 4.73 -4.77
C MET A 123 -5.82 5.81 -5.87
N LYS A 124 -6.43 5.49 -7.05
CA LYS A 124 -6.49 6.42 -8.20
C LYS A 124 -7.20 7.75 -7.86
N ALA A 125 -8.14 7.75 -6.88
CA ALA A 125 -8.71 9.00 -6.36
C ALA A 125 -7.65 9.89 -5.71
N GLY A 126 -6.77 9.29 -4.93
CA GLY A 126 -5.63 9.97 -4.32
C GLY A 126 -4.66 10.52 -5.36
N VAL A 127 -4.34 9.71 -6.38
CA VAL A 127 -3.47 10.12 -7.51
C VAL A 127 -4.07 11.30 -8.27
N ALA A 128 -5.36 11.24 -8.64
CA ALA A 128 -6.04 12.34 -9.33
C ALA A 128 -6.08 13.60 -8.45
N ALA A 129 -6.40 13.46 -7.17
CA ALA A 129 -6.41 14.56 -6.22
C ALA A 129 -5.03 15.24 -6.08
N ALA A 130 -3.96 14.46 -6.01
CA ALA A 130 -2.59 14.96 -5.93
C ALA A 130 -2.19 15.72 -7.19
N LEU A 131 -2.53 15.20 -8.36
CA LEU A 131 -2.24 15.81 -9.65
C LEU A 131 -2.92 17.18 -9.76
N HIS A 132 -4.23 17.27 -9.49
CA HIS A 132 -4.98 18.52 -9.53
C HIS A 132 -4.56 19.50 -8.44
N ALA A 133 -4.16 19.01 -7.25
CA ALA A 133 -3.63 19.84 -6.18
C ALA A 133 -2.31 20.51 -6.60
N ALA A 134 -1.37 19.72 -7.15
CA ALA A 134 -0.09 20.27 -7.66
C ALA A 134 -0.31 21.29 -8.76
N ALA A 135 -1.24 21.02 -9.69
CA ALA A 135 -1.59 21.93 -10.78
C ALA A 135 -2.22 23.25 -10.29
N ALA A 136 -3.01 23.20 -9.23
CA ALA A 136 -3.70 24.37 -8.67
C ALA A 136 -2.79 25.36 -7.96
N VAL A 137 -1.59 24.94 -7.52
CA VAL A 137 -0.62 25.82 -6.86
C VAL A 137 0.11 26.64 -7.90
N GLU A 138 -0.13 27.98 -7.91
CA GLU A 138 0.46 28.87 -8.93
C GLU A 138 1.97 29.06 -8.75
N ARG A 139 2.42 29.28 -7.51
CA ARG A 139 3.82 29.58 -7.17
C ARG A 139 4.21 28.93 -5.84
N PRO A 140 4.48 27.65 -5.80
CA PRO A 140 5.06 27.05 -4.60
C PRO A 140 6.44 27.61 -4.36
N ARG A 141 6.93 27.54 -3.13
CA ARG A 141 8.29 27.98 -2.82
C ARG A 141 9.30 26.98 -3.39
N GLY A 142 9.25 25.73 -2.98
CA GLY A 142 9.99 24.60 -3.57
C GLY A 142 9.12 23.83 -4.56
N ASP A 143 9.72 22.90 -5.26
CA ASP A 143 8.98 22.02 -6.18
C ASP A 143 7.93 21.18 -5.44
N VAL A 144 6.77 21.04 -6.05
CA VAL A 144 5.75 20.05 -5.67
C VAL A 144 5.76 18.94 -6.71
N VAL A 145 6.07 17.74 -6.27
CA VAL A 145 6.29 16.57 -7.15
C VAL A 145 5.22 15.53 -6.86
N VAL A 146 4.52 15.09 -7.89
CA VAL A 146 3.61 13.95 -7.81
C VAL A 146 4.35 12.74 -8.38
N VAL A 147 4.58 11.74 -7.54
CA VAL A 147 5.28 10.50 -7.89
C VAL A 147 4.24 9.40 -8.03
N ALA A 148 3.94 9.01 -9.26
CA ALA A 148 2.97 7.97 -9.60
C ALA A 148 3.73 6.65 -9.79
N THR A 149 3.64 5.76 -8.80
CA THR A 149 4.49 4.56 -8.69
C THR A 149 3.73 3.28 -9.02
N PRO A 150 4.37 2.31 -9.72
CA PRO A 150 3.84 0.96 -9.89
C PRO A 150 4.15 0.10 -8.67
N SER A 151 3.47 -1.06 -8.54
CA SER A 151 3.88 -2.15 -7.66
C SER A 151 3.78 -1.87 -6.16
N GLU A 152 2.88 -1.01 -5.72
CA GLU A 152 2.62 -0.85 -4.28
C GLU A 152 1.99 -2.10 -3.72
N GLU A 153 0.96 -2.63 -4.41
CA GLU A 153 0.12 -3.75 -4.01
C GLU A 153 0.88 -5.07 -3.81
N ASP A 154 2.10 -5.16 -4.35
CA ASP A 154 2.90 -6.39 -4.27
C ASP A 154 4.31 -6.21 -3.70
N GLY A 155 4.69 -5.00 -3.27
CA GLY A 155 6.00 -4.82 -2.64
C GLY A 155 6.59 -3.42 -2.69
N GLY A 156 6.04 -2.48 -3.45
CA GLY A 156 6.51 -1.09 -3.50
C GLY A 156 7.77 -0.89 -4.34
N LEU A 157 7.98 -1.70 -5.38
CA LEU A 157 9.17 -1.60 -6.25
C LEU A 157 9.32 -0.21 -6.88
N GLY A 158 8.19 0.38 -7.30
CA GLY A 158 8.20 1.69 -7.94
C GLY A 158 8.66 2.81 -7.02
N THR A 159 8.16 2.85 -5.80
CA THR A 159 8.58 3.83 -4.79
C THR A 159 10.03 3.58 -4.37
N PHE A 160 10.44 2.33 -4.20
CA PHE A 160 11.83 1.98 -3.91
C PHE A 160 12.76 2.50 -5.03
N ALA A 161 12.45 2.22 -6.30
CA ALA A 161 13.23 2.66 -7.44
C ALA A 161 13.23 4.20 -7.62
N ALA A 162 12.09 4.84 -7.33
CA ALA A 162 11.99 6.30 -7.39
C ALA A 162 12.90 6.97 -6.34
N LEU A 163 12.96 6.44 -5.13
CA LEU A 163 13.80 6.96 -4.05
C LEU A 163 15.28 6.68 -4.27
N GLU A 164 15.66 5.57 -4.87
CA GLU A 164 17.05 5.32 -5.31
C GLU A 164 17.51 6.35 -6.35
N ARG A 165 16.60 6.81 -7.20
CA ARG A 165 16.89 7.81 -8.23
C ARG A 165 16.87 9.23 -7.68
N GLU A 166 15.93 9.56 -6.81
CA GLU A 166 15.71 10.91 -6.28
C GLU A 166 15.11 10.87 -4.88
N HIS A 167 15.85 11.35 -3.90
CA HIS A 167 15.51 11.33 -2.47
C HIS A 167 15.62 12.69 -1.77
N ASP A 168 15.80 13.79 -2.50
CA ASP A 168 15.89 15.15 -1.94
C ASP A 168 14.49 15.76 -1.74
N PHE A 169 13.75 15.19 -0.80
CA PHE A 169 12.44 15.68 -0.38
C PHE A 169 12.44 15.98 1.12
N ALA A 170 11.72 17.03 1.50
CA ALA A 170 11.58 17.42 2.90
C ALA A 170 10.24 16.94 3.53
N GLY A 171 9.41 16.27 2.76
CA GLY A 171 8.19 15.61 3.22
C GLY A 171 7.46 14.90 2.09
N CYS A 172 6.76 13.83 2.44
CA CYS A 172 5.89 13.08 1.53
C CYS A 172 4.50 12.89 2.14
N LEU A 173 3.46 13.17 1.37
CA LEU A 173 2.10 12.84 1.73
C LEU A 173 1.55 11.83 0.71
N ILE A 174 1.08 10.68 1.21
CA ILE A 174 0.49 9.62 0.42
C ILE A 174 -1.04 9.70 0.60
N PRO A 175 -1.80 10.01 -0.46
CA PRO A 175 -3.25 10.16 -0.39
C PRO A 175 -4.00 8.83 -0.45
N GLU A 176 -3.57 7.85 0.38
CA GLU A 176 -4.23 6.57 0.61
C GLU A 176 -5.61 6.73 1.26
N PRO A 177 -6.56 5.78 1.05
CA PRO A 177 -7.91 5.86 1.60
C PRO A 177 -7.96 5.65 3.11
N THR A 178 -7.61 6.66 3.87
CA THR A 178 -7.51 6.62 5.34
C THR A 178 -8.77 7.08 6.09
N GLY A 179 -9.85 7.38 5.37
CA GLY A 179 -11.06 7.93 6.00
C GLY A 179 -10.89 9.35 6.56
N PHE A 180 -9.97 10.13 6.01
CA PHE A 180 -9.51 11.42 6.53
C PHE A 180 -8.89 11.33 7.94
N GLU A 181 -8.46 10.17 8.37
CA GLU A 181 -7.53 10.02 9.49
C GLU A 181 -6.10 10.30 9.03
N LEU A 182 -5.33 10.99 9.83
CA LEU A 182 -3.92 11.25 9.53
C LEU A 182 -3.08 10.11 10.10
N ILE A 183 -2.60 9.24 9.21
CA ILE A 183 -1.77 8.11 9.54
C ILE A 183 -0.31 8.54 9.45
N CYS A 184 0.43 8.40 10.54
CA CYS A 184 1.86 8.70 10.62
C CYS A 184 2.68 7.54 11.20
N ALA A 185 2.06 6.37 11.33
CA ALA A 185 2.72 5.12 11.71
C ALA A 185 2.02 3.94 11.03
N GLN A 186 2.75 2.90 10.67
CA GLN A 186 2.19 1.68 10.10
C GLN A 186 2.85 0.43 10.66
N ALA A 187 2.07 -0.63 10.83
CA ALA A 187 2.60 -1.96 11.10
C ALA A 187 3.41 -2.48 9.90
N GLY A 188 4.36 -3.34 10.15
CA GLY A 188 4.93 -4.14 9.08
C GLY A 188 3.98 -5.27 8.67
N ALA A 189 4.23 -5.82 7.48
CA ALA A 189 3.48 -6.94 6.92
C ALA A 189 4.42 -7.81 6.07
N LEU A 190 4.75 -8.99 6.57
CA LEU A 190 5.68 -9.88 5.90
C LEU A 190 4.95 -11.11 5.38
N THR A 191 5.04 -11.35 4.08
CA THR A 191 4.49 -12.56 3.47
C THR A 191 5.44 -13.73 3.67
N PHE A 192 4.91 -14.86 4.09
CA PHE A 192 5.65 -16.10 4.29
C PHE A 192 4.93 -17.30 3.71
N ALA A 193 5.69 -18.31 3.34
CA ALA A 193 5.17 -19.59 2.87
C ALA A 193 5.90 -20.76 3.54
N GLY A 194 5.31 -21.92 3.48
CA GLY A 194 5.95 -23.13 3.96
C GLY A 194 5.33 -24.41 3.42
N VAL A 195 6.05 -25.48 3.61
CA VAL A 195 5.62 -26.83 3.21
C VAL A 195 5.72 -27.78 4.39
N VAL A 196 4.62 -28.47 4.67
CA VAL A 196 4.61 -29.54 5.65
C VAL A 196 4.68 -30.88 4.92
N HIS A 197 5.71 -31.64 5.19
CA HIS A 197 5.89 -32.97 4.65
C HIS A 197 5.33 -34.04 5.58
N GLY A 198 4.68 -35.03 4.99
CA GLY A 198 4.22 -36.23 5.65
C GLY A 198 4.67 -37.50 4.89
N ARG A 199 3.90 -38.58 5.04
CA ARG A 199 4.12 -39.84 4.32
C ARG A 199 2.79 -40.42 3.90
N ALA A 200 2.61 -40.65 2.58
CA ALA A 200 1.40 -41.22 2.03
C ALA A 200 1.19 -42.66 2.50
N ALA A 201 -0.06 -43.01 2.71
CA ALA A 201 -0.52 -44.37 2.91
C ALA A 201 -1.97 -44.54 2.44
N HIS A 202 -2.40 -45.74 2.17
CA HIS A 202 -3.79 -46.03 1.91
C HIS A 202 -4.63 -45.75 3.18
N ALA A 203 -5.86 -45.23 3.03
CA ALA A 203 -6.69 -44.87 4.19
C ALA A 203 -6.93 -46.06 5.17
N ALA A 204 -7.06 -47.30 4.63
CA ALA A 204 -7.18 -48.49 5.46
C ALA A 204 -5.91 -48.82 6.28
N LEU A 205 -4.76 -48.28 5.89
CA LEU A 205 -3.45 -48.43 6.53
C LEU A 205 -2.96 -47.08 7.09
N ARG A 206 -3.90 -46.25 7.56
CA ARG A 206 -3.59 -44.87 7.98
C ARG A 206 -2.43 -44.78 8.96
N LEU A 207 -2.26 -45.73 9.85
CA LEU A 207 -1.17 -45.74 10.86
C LEU A 207 0.23 -45.97 10.25
N GLU A 208 0.31 -46.41 9.00
CA GLU A 208 1.57 -46.53 8.28
C GLU A 208 1.96 -45.24 7.57
N GLY A 209 1.03 -44.29 7.47
CA GLY A 209 1.25 -42.96 6.93
C GLY A 209 1.56 -41.90 8.02
N GLU A 210 1.87 -40.69 7.56
CA GLU A 210 2.03 -39.50 8.40
C GLU A 210 1.32 -38.34 7.72
N SER A 211 0.24 -37.86 8.33
CA SER A 211 -0.60 -36.83 7.74
C SER A 211 0.07 -35.44 7.85
N ALA A 212 0.32 -34.81 6.71
CA ALA A 212 0.79 -33.42 6.66
C ALA A 212 -0.22 -32.46 7.28
N ILE A 213 -1.53 -32.76 7.19
CA ILE A 213 -2.58 -31.96 7.82
C ILE A 213 -2.47 -32.07 9.35
N ASP A 214 -2.36 -33.30 9.88
CA ASP A 214 -2.26 -33.49 11.34
C ASP A 214 -1.00 -32.83 11.94
N ARG A 215 0.08 -32.74 11.15
CA ARG A 215 1.31 -32.02 11.52
C ARG A 215 1.18 -30.51 11.45
N TYR A 216 0.39 -30.00 10.50
CA TYR A 216 0.16 -28.57 10.33
C TYR A 216 -0.70 -27.96 11.46
N VAL A 217 -1.72 -28.68 11.92
CA VAL A 217 -2.68 -28.15 12.91
C VAL A 217 -2.02 -27.59 14.18
N PRO A 218 -1.07 -28.28 14.85
CA PRO A 218 -0.37 -27.71 16.01
C PRO A 218 0.39 -26.42 15.69
N PHE A 219 1.02 -26.34 14.53
CA PHE A 219 1.69 -25.13 14.08
C PHE A 219 0.72 -23.98 13.88
N HIS A 220 -0.42 -24.22 13.23
CA HIS A 220 -1.45 -23.18 13.03
C HIS A 220 -1.97 -22.65 14.39
N LEU A 221 -2.16 -23.51 15.37
CA LEU A 221 -2.54 -23.08 16.73
C LEU A 221 -1.43 -22.26 17.41
N ALA A 222 -0.17 -22.58 17.16
CA ALA A 222 0.97 -21.80 17.66
C ALA A 222 1.04 -20.41 17.00
N LEU A 223 0.69 -20.28 15.72
CA LEU A 223 0.55 -18.97 15.05
C LEU A 223 -0.54 -18.12 15.69
N GLN A 224 -1.71 -18.70 15.97
CA GLN A 224 -2.80 -17.97 16.64
C GLN A 224 -2.40 -17.52 18.07
N GLU A 225 -1.63 -18.34 18.79
CA GLU A 225 -1.09 -17.96 20.11
C GLU A 225 -0.08 -16.82 19.98
N HIS A 226 0.78 -16.86 18.96
CA HIS A 226 1.72 -15.80 18.68
C HIS A 226 1.01 -14.49 18.36
N GLU A 227 -0.03 -14.50 17.50
CA GLU A 227 -0.86 -13.33 17.22
C GLU A 227 -1.47 -12.73 18.51
N ARG A 228 -2.02 -13.59 19.38
CA ARG A 228 -2.56 -13.11 20.67
C ARG A 228 -1.50 -12.45 21.54
N ARG A 229 -0.27 -12.96 21.56
CA ARG A 229 0.86 -12.34 22.30
C ARG A 229 1.25 -10.99 21.69
N LEU A 230 1.39 -10.89 20.37
CA LEU A 230 1.70 -9.64 19.68
C LEU A 230 0.70 -8.53 20.00
N ASN A 231 -0.56 -8.89 20.22
CA ASN A 231 -1.66 -7.95 20.41
C ASN A 231 -2.14 -7.82 21.86
N SER A 232 -1.51 -8.53 22.82
CA SER A 232 -1.95 -8.52 24.23
C SER A 232 -1.57 -7.27 25.01
N ASP A 233 -0.45 -6.61 24.63
CA ASP A 233 0.04 -5.37 25.25
C ASP A 233 0.67 -4.48 24.20
N VAL A 234 -0.17 -3.74 23.48
CA VAL A 234 0.23 -2.86 22.41
C VAL A 234 0.87 -1.60 22.96
N ALA A 235 2.19 -1.54 22.92
CA ALA A 235 2.96 -0.40 23.47
C ALA A 235 2.74 0.90 22.68
N HIS A 236 2.62 0.82 21.34
CA HIS A 236 2.54 1.99 20.48
C HIS A 236 1.18 2.69 20.56
N GLU A 237 1.17 3.97 20.95
CA GLU A 237 -0.06 4.74 21.25
C GLU A 237 -1.03 4.79 20.06
N LEU A 238 -0.53 5.04 18.85
CA LEU A 238 -1.36 5.16 17.65
C LEU A 238 -1.98 3.82 17.21
N MET A 239 -1.41 2.70 17.65
CA MET A 239 -1.89 1.36 17.31
C MET A 239 -2.92 0.81 18.31
N ARG A 240 -2.98 1.32 19.54
CA ARG A 240 -3.88 0.84 20.61
C ARG A 240 -5.37 0.96 20.31
N ARG A 241 -5.74 1.81 19.36
CA ARG A 241 -7.14 2.01 18.98
C ARG A 241 -7.69 0.91 18.07
N HIS A 242 -6.80 0.10 17.47
CA HIS A 242 -7.20 -1.03 16.64
C HIS A 242 -7.46 -2.26 17.52
N GLU A 243 -8.50 -3.00 17.21
CA GLU A 243 -8.81 -4.26 17.90
C GLU A 243 -7.71 -5.31 17.63
N LEU A 244 -7.15 -5.31 16.43
CA LEU A 244 -6.09 -6.22 16.01
C LEU A 244 -4.99 -5.43 15.25
N PRO A 245 -4.08 -4.74 15.96
CA PRO A 245 -3.06 -3.90 15.32
C PRO A 245 -1.99 -4.65 14.54
N TYR A 246 -1.70 -5.89 14.92
CA TYR A 246 -0.65 -6.71 14.29
C TYR A 246 -1.21 -8.08 13.91
N PRO A 247 -1.99 -8.17 12.82
CA PRO A 247 -2.61 -9.43 12.41
C PRO A 247 -1.58 -10.44 11.92
N LEU A 248 -1.74 -11.70 12.31
CA LEU A 248 -1.03 -12.85 11.79
C LEU A 248 -2.03 -13.86 11.25
N MET A 249 -2.02 -14.11 9.96
CA MET A 249 -2.97 -15.05 9.36
C MET A 249 -2.31 -15.96 8.34
N VAL A 250 -2.89 -17.15 8.19
CA VAL A 250 -2.65 -18.01 7.03
C VAL A 250 -3.82 -17.84 6.08
N GLY A 251 -3.56 -17.24 4.93
CA GLY A 251 -4.58 -16.92 3.93
C GLY A 251 -4.84 -18.04 2.93
N ARG A 252 -3.87 -18.95 2.76
CA ARG A 252 -3.95 -20.04 1.80
C ARG A 252 -3.42 -21.35 2.39
N VAL A 253 -4.16 -22.44 2.20
CA VAL A 253 -3.73 -23.81 2.53
C VAL A 253 -4.17 -24.75 1.44
N ALA A 254 -3.28 -25.61 0.98
CA ALA A 254 -3.58 -26.69 0.02
C ALA A 254 -2.96 -28.00 0.46
N ALA A 255 -3.73 -29.08 0.52
CA ALA A 255 -3.27 -30.39 0.97
C ALA A 255 -4.00 -31.55 0.32
N GLY A 256 -3.28 -32.68 0.15
CA GLY A 256 -3.83 -33.94 -0.30
C GLY A 256 -4.20 -33.98 -1.79
N ARG A 257 -4.42 -35.18 -2.32
CA ARG A 257 -4.79 -35.42 -3.73
C ARG A 257 -5.98 -36.33 -3.87
N TRP A 258 -6.25 -37.13 -2.85
CA TRP A 258 -7.27 -38.17 -2.89
C TRP A 258 -7.82 -38.44 -1.49
N SER A 259 -9.15 -38.53 -1.35
CA SER A 259 -9.84 -38.70 -0.06
C SER A 259 -9.51 -40.01 0.68
N SER A 260 -9.07 -41.03 -0.04
CA SER A 260 -8.69 -42.34 0.52
C SER A 260 -7.16 -42.50 0.65
N GLN A 261 -6.41 -41.42 0.72
CA GLN A 261 -4.96 -41.40 0.92
C GLN A 261 -4.59 -40.46 2.07
N VAL A 262 -3.66 -40.87 2.91
CA VAL A 262 -3.02 -40.01 3.89
C VAL A 262 -2.27 -38.91 3.16
N PRO A 263 -2.56 -37.60 3.41
CA PRO A 263 -1.91 -36.52 2.70
C PRO A 263 -0.43 -36.43 3.13
N ASP A 264 0.47 -36.47 2.15
CA ASP A 264 1.92 -36.44 2.32
C ASP A 264 2.54 -35.05 2.14
N ARG A 265 1.74 -34.07 1.74
CA ARG A 265 2.17 -32.71 1.53
C ARG A 265 1.05 -31.71 1.81
N LEU A 266 1.37 -30.64 2.50
CA LEU A 266 0.55 -29.45 2.68
C LEU A 266 1.40 -28.23 2.41
N GLU A 267 0.88 -27.31 1.62
CA GLU A 267 1.45 -26.00 1.34
C GLU A 267 0.58 -24.93 1.99
N PHE A 268 1.21 -23.90 2.52
CA PHE A 268 0.50 -22.76 3.09
C PHE A 268 1.24 -21.46 2.80
N GLU A 269 0.47 -20.36 2.78
CA GLU A 269 0.96 -18.99 2.68
C GLU A 269 0.24 -18.12 3.70
N GLY A 270 0.97 -17.20 4.29
CA GLY A 270 0.47 -16.34 5.35
C GLY A 270 1.13 -14.97 5.37
N ARG A 271 0.62 -14.12 6.26
CA ARG A 271 1.11 -12.77 6.48
C ARG A 271 1.32 -12.54 7.97
N LEU A 272 2.48 -12.02 8.32
CA LEU A 272 2.87 -11.64 9.68
C LEU A 272 2.80 -10.13 9.84
N GLY A 273 1.97 -9.64 10.76
CA GLY A 273 2.01 -8.26 11.22
C GLY A 273 3.21 -8.01 12.12
N VAL A 274 4.01 -6.98 11.82
CA VAL A 274 5.20 -6.63 12.60
C VAL A 274 4.95 -5.37 13.42
N PRO A 275 5.15 -5.41 14.75
CA PRO A 275 4.98 -4.24 15.59
C PRO A 275 5.94 -3.10 15.23
N ILE A 276 5.46 -1.86 15.37
CA ILE A 276 6.29 -0.67 15.20
C ILE A 276 7.42 -0.70 16.24
N GLY A 277 8.64 -0.43 15.79
CA GLY A 277 9.84 -0.51 16.61
C GLY A 277 10.48 -1.89 16.69
N THR A 278 9.89 -2.92 16.06
CA THR A 278 10.49 -4.25 15.92
C THR A 278 11.25 -4.33 14.59
N ALA A 279 12.48 -4.82 14.61
CA ALA A 279 13.22 -5.09 13.39
C ALA A 279 12.59 -6.26 12.61
N VAL A 280 12.60 -6.18 11.28
CA VAL A 280 12.05 -7.24 10.41
C VAL A 280 12.74 -8.57 10.67
N GLU A 281 14.07 -8.55 10.86
CA GLU A 281 14.89 -9.71 11.13
C GLU A 281 14.52 -10.41 12.45
N ASP A 282 14.20 -9.62 13.49
CA ASP A 282 13.77 -10.16 14.79
C ASP A 282 12.39 -10.83 14.68
N ALA A 283 11.45 -10.18 13.97
CA ALA A 283 10.11 -10.73 13.73
C ALA A 283 10.19 -12.04 12.91
N ARG A 284 11.05 -12.08 11.89
CA ARG A 284 11.31 -13.30 11.10
C ARG A 284 11.88 -14.41 11.98
N ALA A 285 12.93 -14.13 12.74
CA ALA A 285 13.58 -15.10 13.60
C ALA A 285 12.62 -15.70 14.63
N GLU A 286 11.71 -14.90 15.20
CA GLU A 286 10.71 -15.39 16.15
C GLU A 286 9.72 -16.35 15.47
N LEU A 287 9.20 -16.01 14.27
CA LEU A 287 8.28 -16.88 13.54
C LEU A 287 8.97 -18.17 13.06
N GLU A 288 10.21 -18.07 12.59
CA GLU A 288 11.03 -19.21 12.17
C GLU A 288 11.29 -20.16 13.35
N ALA A 289 11.55 -19.65 14.55
CA ALA A 289 11.71 -20.45 15.74
C ALA A 289 10.43 -21.22 16.10
N ILE A 290 9.25 -20.59 15.95
CA ILE A 290 7.97 -21.26 16.13
C ILE A 290 7.81 -22.38 15.08
N ALA A 291 8.07 -22.10 13.81
CA ALA A 291 7.97 -23.08 12.74
C ALA A 291 8.93 -24.26 12.94
N ALA A 292 10.17 -23.97 13.27
CA ALA A 292 11.21 -24.98 13.54
C ALA A 292 10.84 -25.91 14.70
N SER A 293 10.19 -25.41 15.76
CA SER A 293 9.70 -26.23 16.87
C SER A 293 8.65 -27.27 16.44
N HIS A 294 8.03 -27.07 15.27
CA HIS A 294 7.08 -28.00 14.63
C HIS A 294 7.67 -28.75 13.45
N GLY A 295 8.99 -28.61 13.22
CA GLY A 295 9.69 -29.26 12.09
C GLY A 295 9.29 -28.69 10.73
N ILE A 296 8.94 -27.41 10.68
CA ILE A 296 8.55 -26.68 9.49
C ILE A 296 9.63 -25.63 9.19
N GLU A 297 9.98 -25.50 7.92
CA GLU A 297 10.84 -24.44 7.40
C GLU A 297 10.00 -23.42 6.66
N LEU A 298 10.22 -22.13 6.94
CA LEU A 298 9.55 -21.03 6.28
C LEU A 298 10.41 -20.46 5.16
N THR A 299 9.74 -19.95 4.14
CA THR A 299 10.33 -19.10 3.12
C THR A 299 9.62 -17.73 3.15
N TRP A 300 10.41 -16.66 3.00
CA TRP A 300 9.89 -15.30 2.90
C TRP A 300 9.78 -14.95 1.42
N ASN A 301 8.59 -14.63 0.97
CA ASN A 301 8.26 -14.34 -0.42
C ASN A 301 7.27 -13.17 -0.51
N GLY A 302 7.02 -12.68 -1.71
CA GLY A 302 6.11 -11.58 -1.90
C GLY A 302 6.56 -10.28 -1.22
N GLY A 303 5.62 -9.38 -1.00
CA GLY A 303 5.86 -8.08 -0.38
C GLY A 303 6.36 -8.18 1.06
N GLN A 304 7.46 -7.50 1.36
CA GLN A 304 8.11 -7.49 2.66
C GLN A 304 8.04 -6.07 3.25
N PHE A 305 6.88 -5.72 3.78
CA PHE A 305 6.61 -4.38 4.31
C PHE A 305 7.15 -4.23 5.73
N ALA A 306 8.20 -3.44 5.90
CA ALA A 306 8.71 -3.10 7.23
C ALA A 306 7.74 -2.16 7.97
N PRO A 307 7.71 -2.17 9.32
CA PRO A 307 7.01 -1.14 10.08
C PRO A 307 7.69 0.22 9.90
N ALA A 308 6.92 1.30 9.98
CA ALA A 308 7.46 2.65 9.85
C ALA A 308 6.65 3.66 10.66
N GLU A 309 7.31 4.77 11.03
CA GLU A 309 6.65 5.90 11.69
C GLU A 309 7.32 7.23 11.35
N THR A 310 6.54 8.29 11.38
CA THR A 310 6.99 9.68 11.48
C THR A 310 6.44 10.26 12.78
N ASP A 311 7.28 10.89 13.61
CA ASP A 311 6.83 11.49 14.88
C ASP A 311 5.59 12.39 14.63
N PRO A 312 4.45 12.15 15.29
CA PRO A 312 3.26 12.99 15.17
C PRO A 312 3.51 14.48 15.44
N ARG A 313 4.58 14.79 16.18
CA ARG A 313 4.99 16.17 16.49
C ARG A 313 5.89 16.76 15.39
N HIS A 314 6.31 15.97 14.39
CA HIS A 314 7.13 16.49 13.30
C HIS A 314 6.44 17.67 12.60
N PRO A 315 7.15 18.76 12.26
CA PRO A 315 6.56 19.94 11.63
C PRO A 315 5.75 19.62 10.37
N PHE A 316 6.19 18.65 9.56
CA PHE A 316 5.47 18.19 8.38
C PHE A 316 4.10 17.58 8.74
N VAL A 317 4.03 16.64 9.69
CA VAL A 317 2.77 16.00 10.13
C VAL A 317 1.81 17.05 10.68
N ARG A 318 2.33 18.00 11.48
CA ARG A 318 1.52 19.11 12.00
C ARG A 318 1.00 20.05 10.91
N SER A 319 1.78 20.29 9.85
CA SER A 319 1.32 21.12 8.71
C SER A 319 0.20 20.43 7.94
N VAL A 320 0.32 19.12 7.71
CA VAL A 320 -0.74 18.29 7.10
C VAL A 320 -2.00 18.31 7.96
N ALA A 321 -1.87 18.08 9.28
CA ALA A 321 -2.99 18.13 10.21
C ALA A 321 -3.72 19.49 10.19
N ALA A 322 -2.97 20.59 10.14
CA ALA A 322 -3.54 21.94 10.09
C ALA A 322 -4.26 22.21 8.76
N ALA A 323 -3.70 21.79 7.62
CA ALA A 323 -4.32 21.92 6.31
C ALA A 323 -5.62 21.09 6.22
N ALA A 324 -5.59 19.85 6.72
CA ALA A 324 -6.75 18.98 6.77
C ALA A 324 -7.85 19.55 7.70
N ALA A 325 -7.49 20.02 8.89
CA ALA A 325 -8.43 20.63 9.83
C ALA A 325 -9.13 21.87 9.24
N ALA A 326 -8.41 22.67 8.47
CA ALA A 326 -8.97 23.86 7.82
C ALA A 326 -10.03 23.53 6.76
N GLU A 327 -9.87 22.41 6.04
CA GLU A 327 -10.82 21.97 5.01
C GLU A 327 -11.96 21.13 5.61
N LEU A 328 -11.62 20.18 6.48
CA LEU A 328 -12.59 19.28 7.12
C LEU A 328 -13.46 19.97 8.19
N ARG A 329 -12.98 21.10 8.74
CA ARG A 329 -13.56 21.83 9.87
C ARG A 329 -13.57 21.07 11.20
N PHE A 330 -12.75 20.04 11.29
CA PHE A 330 -12.38 19.31 12.51
C PHE A 330 -10.94 18.82 12.40
N ALA A 331 -10.28 18.58 13.52
CA ALA A 331 -8.92 18.03 13.51
C ALA A 331 -8.96 16.56 13.09
N PRO A 332 -8.20 16.14 12.07
CA PRO A 332 -8.13 14.74 11.70
C PRO A 332 -7.59 13.93 12.88
N PRO A 333 -8.20 12.77 13.21
CA PRO A 333 -7.62 11.88 14.19
C PRO A 333 -6.22 11.43 13.76
N LEU A 334 -5.25 11.46 14.67
CA LEU A 334 -3.95 10.85 14.47
C LEU A 334 -4.05 9.36 14.77
N THR A 335 -3.56 8.51 13.88
CA THR A 335 -3.64 7.05 14.03
C THR A 335 -2.46 6.34 13.39
N GLY A 336 -2.33 5.05 13.67
CA GLY A 336 -1.50 4.11 12.92
C GLY A 336 -2.33 3.24 12.00
N ALA A 337 -1.69 2.60 11.01
CA ALA A 337 -2.29 1.63 10.11
C ALA A 337 -1.91 0.19 10.52
N PRO A 338 -2.85 -0.76 10.57
CA PRO A 338 -2.56 -2.18 10.84
C PRO A 338 -2.13 -2.93 9.55
N TYR A 339 -1.63 -2.21 8.56
CA TYR A 339 -1.16 -2.70 7.27
C TYR A 339 0.11 -1.98 6.83
N GLY A 340 0.82 -2.53 5.86
CA GLY A 340 1.98 -1.92 5.22
C GLY A 340 1.58 -1.08 4.02
N SER A 341 2.35 -0.04 3.73
CA SER A 341 2.25 0.81 2.55
C SER A 341 3.63 1.32 2.13
N ASP A 342 3.70 2.10 1.07
CA ASP A 342 4.93 2.76 0.63
C ASP A 342 5.49 3.79 1.62
N MET A 343 4.72 4.21 2.63
CA MET A 343 5.20 5.08 3.71
C MET A 343 6.53 4.60 4.32
N ARG A 344 6.73 3.27 4.43
CA ARG A 344 7.96 2.69 4.98
C ARG A 344 9.21 3.04 4.19
N LEU A 345 9.09 3.13 2.86
CA LEU A 345 10.21 3.42 1.98
C LEU A 345 10.66 4.87 2.11
N TRP A 346 9.71 5.80 2.18
CA TRP A 346 9.97 7.21 2.47
C TRP A 346 10.61 7.39 3.84
N ALA A 347 10.06 6.73 4.87
CA ALA A 347 10.60 6.79 6.23
C ALA A 347 12.01 6.19 6.31
N ALA A 348 12.28 5.07 5.62
CA ALA A 348 13.62 4.47 5.53
C ALA A 348 14.63 5.39 4.84
N GLY A 349 14.19 6.21 3.88
CA GLY A 349 14.99 7.27 3.26
C GLY A 349 15.19 8.51 4.15
N GLY A 350 14.69 8.50 5.40
CA GLY A 350 14.76 9.64 6.31
C GLY A 350 13.83 10.80 5.96
N ILE A 351 12.87 10.58 5.07
CA ILE A 351 11.92 11.60 4.62
C ILE A 351 10.64 11.46 5.47
N PRO A 352 10.22 12.51 6.19
CA PRO A 352 8.99 12.47 6.97
C PRO A 352 7.80 12.21 6.05
N CYS A 353 7.04 11.15 6.36
CA CYS A 353 5.92 10.69 5.53
C CYS A 353 4.66 10.51 6.38
N ALA A 354 3.51 10.81 5.79
CA ALA A 354 2.20 10.56 6.38
C ALA A 354 1.21 10.15 5.28
N MET A 355 0.11 9.49 5.67
CA MET A 355 -0.99 9.16 4.76
C MET A 355 -2.26 9.90 5.18
N LEU A 356 -3.01 10.41 4.20
CA LEU A 356 -4.32 11.03 4.42
C LEU A 356 -5.12 11.03 3.12
N GLY A 357 -6.28 10.40 3.11
CA GLY A 357 -7.15 10.37 1.93
C GLY A 357 -8.60 10.05 2.25
N THR A 358 -9.35 9.70 1.21
CA THR A 358 -10.80 9.51 1.24
C THR A 358 -11.24 8.35 2.15
N ARG A 359 -12.54 8.22 2.34
CA ARG A 359 -13.16 7.04 2.95
C ARG A 359 -13.31 5.93 1.93
N GLY A 360 -13.57 4.72 2.42
CA GLY A 360 -13.96 3.60 1.58
C GLY A 360 -12.98 2.44 1.55
N ILE A 361 -11.93 2.47 2.40
CA ILE A 361 -10.95 1.36 2.48
C ILE A 361 -11.63 -0.02 2.68
N GLU A 362 -12.80 -0.06 3.31
CA GLU A 362 -13.57 -1.28 3.48
C GLU A 362 -14.15 -1.84 2.17
N ARG A 363 -14.04 -1.09 1.06
CA ARG A 363 -14.44 -1.50 -0.30
C ARG A 363 -13.26 -1.81 -1.20
N ALA A 364 -12.06 -1.43 -0.77
CA ALA A 364 -10.84 -1.75 -1.49
C ALA A 364 -10.73 -3.27 -1.68
N HIS A 365 -10.20 -3.70 -2.82
CA HIS A 365 -10.05 -5.11 -3.23
C HIS A 365 -11.37 -5.88 -3.39
N GLY A 366 -12.52 -5.28 -3.06
CA GLY A 366 -13.85 -5.87 -3.24
C GLY A 366 -14.51 -5.51 -4.58
N VAL A 367 -15.66 -6.12 -4.86
CA VAL A 367 -16.54 -5.73 -5.98
C VAL A 367 -17.27 -4.43 -5.64
N ASP A 368 -17.70 -3.71 -6.68
CA ASP A 368 -18.40 -2.43 -6.54
C ASP A 368 -17.63 -1.38 -5.72
N GLU A 369 -16.30 -1.44 -5.80
CA GLU A 369 -15.42 -0.41 -5.27
C GLU A 369 -15.84 0.95 -5.82
N ARG A 370 -15.94 1.95 -4.94
CA ARG A 370 -16.40 3.30 -5.30
C ARG A 370 -15.95 4.34 -4.30
N VAL A 371 -15.69 5.54 -4.78
CA VAL A 371 -15.32 6.71 -3.98
C VAL A 371 -16.33 7.84 -4.15
N ALA A 372 -16.61 8.59 -3.09
CA ALA A 372 -17.49 9.75 -3.15
C ALA A 372 -16.78 10.93 -3.84
N GLU A 373 -17.44 11.53 -4.86
CA GLU A 373 -16.89 12.65 -5.63
C GLU A 373 -16.52 13.85 -4.74
N GLU A 374 -17.38 14.17 -3.76
CA GLU A 374 -17.12 15.29 -2.87
C GLU A 374 -15.86 15.06 -2.00
N GLU A 375 -15.59 13.82 -1.62
CA GLU A 375 -14.41 13.48 -0.84
C GLU A 375 -13.12 13.60 -1.66
N VAL A 376 -13.14 13.23 -2.94
CA VAL A 376 -12.02 13.44 -3.85
C VAL A 376 -11.69 14.92 -4.01
N VAL A 377 -12.72 15.75 -4.20
CA VAL A 377 -12.58 17.22 -4.28
C VAL A 377 -12.05 17.80 -2.96
N GLN A 378 -12.57 17.31 -1.83
CA GLN A 378 -12.13 17.73 -0.51
C GLN A 378 -10.65 17.35 -0.25
N LEU A 379 -10.26 16.12 -0.63
CA LEU A 379 -8.88 15.67 -0.55
C LEU A 379 -7.96 16.56 -1.40
N ALA A 380 -8.31 16.83 -2.64
CA ALA A 380 -7.51 17.69 -3.52
C ALA A 380 -7.29 19.09 -2.91
N ARG A 381 -8.30 19.68 -2.26
CA ARG A 381 -8.17 20.96 -1.54
C ARG A 381 -7.26 20.88 -0.33
N ILE A 382 -7.26 19.75 0.40
CA ILE A 382 -6.33 19.52 1.50
C ILE A 382 -4.89 19.49 0.97
N LEU A 383 -4.65 18.71 -0.10
CA LEU A 383 -3.33 18.60 -0.73
C LEU A 383 -2.85 19.95 -1.28
N GLU A 384 -3.73 20.74 -1.93
CA GLU A 384 -3.41 22.10 -2.38
C GLU A 384 -2.96 22.98 -1.18
N ARG A 385 -3.67 22.94 -0.05
CA ARG A 385 -3.31 23.70 1.16
C ARG A 385 -1.96 23.25 1.73
N VAL A 386 -1.68 21.95 1.75
CA VAL A 386 -0.38 21.42 2.16
C VAL A 386 0.71 22.01 1.26
N ALA A 387 0.55 21.91 -0.05
CA ALA A 387 1.53 22.41 -1.01
C ALA A 387 1.74 23.93 -0.94
N VAL A 388 0.68 24.72 -0.73
CA VAL A 388 0.77 26.19 -0.56
C VAL A 388 1.49 26.58 0.72
N SER A 389 1.34 25.82 1.80
CA SER A 389 1.95 26.14 3.11
C SER A 389 3.35 25.55 3.27
N PHE A 390 3.73 24.58 2.46
CA PHE A 390 5.00 23.87 2.58
C PHE A 390 6.22 24.78 2.32
N GLY A 391 7.19 24.73 3.21
CA GLY A 391 8.43 25.51 3.10
C GLY A 391 8.29 27.03 3.37
N ARG A 392 7.14 27.48 3.91
CA ARG A 392 6.91 28.87 4.32
C ARG A 392 7.36 29.13 5.74
#